data_6ab009f9ddadf69dec00ab065eb00afa
#
_entry.id   6ab009f9ddadf69dec00ab065eb00afa
#
_cell.length_a   1.000
_cell.length_b   1.000
_cell.length_c   1.000
_cell.angle_alpha   90.00
_cell.angle_beta   90.00
_cell.angle_gamma   90.00
#
_symmetry.space_group_name_H-M   'P 1'
#
loop_
_entity.id
_entity.type
_entity.pdbx_description
1 polymer ?
#
loop_
_entity_poly.entity_id
_entity_poly.type
_entity_poly.pdbx_seq_one_letter_code
_entity_poly.pdbx_strand_id
1 'polypeptide(L)'
;FKKRCNNGLLRNSGENMGNLRILFIGVAALFLSGCATYSENSMIDHNDPWQTVNRPVFAVNDAFDQALFKPLAKSYNAITPEPIQDGVTNFFSNLNEIDNAINNLFQGKPEAFATSVGRLAINSTLGLGGIIDVASHMGLTHTPEDLGQTIGVLGAGAGPYVVLPFLGSNSVRDIPGTILSMYLNPLAWLDDVSFRNIMVGVNAVDARSNLLAKEDIASEISNDKYTLYKDAFLEERAFEISDGNLDDSDLTSDIAE
;
A
#
# COMPACT_ATOMS: atom_id res chain seq x y z
N PHE A 1 -27.86 -47.35 16.85
CA PHE A 1 -27.94 -45.87 16.82
C PHE A 1 -26.56 -45.31 17.09
N LYS A 2 -25.68 -45.26 16.09
CA LYS A 2 -24.45 -44.41 16.09
C LYS A 2 -23.81 -44.46 14.69
N LYS A 3 -23.41 -43.32 14.15
CA LYS A 3 -22.69 -43.06 12.90
C LYS A 3 -23.54 -42.63 11.72
N ARG A 4 -23.89 -41.35 11.75
CA ARG A 4 -24.14 -40.57 10.54
C ARG A 4 -24.04 -39.08 10.87
N CYS A 5 -22.86 -38.54 11.03
CA CYS A 5 -22.54 -37.12 11.02
C CYS A 5 -21.00 -37.01 11.00
N ASN A 6 -20.37 -37.00 9.87
CA ASN A 6 -19.03 -36.39 9.69
C ASN A 6 -18.47 -36.39 8.25
N ASN A 7 -19.28 -36.57 7.22
CA ASN A 7 -18.76 -36.58 5.84
C ASN A 7 -19.10 -35.35 5.00
N GLY A 8 -19.75 -34.33 5.58
CA GLY A 8 -20.16 -33.12 4.84
C GLY A 8 -19.15 -31.97 4.87
N LEU A 9 -18.34 -31.87 5.93
CA LEU A 9 -17.44 -30.73 6.15
C LEU A 9 -16.08 -30.81 5.43
N LEU A 10 -15.62 -32.02 5.11
CA LEU A 10 -14.34 -32.22 4.43
C LEU A 10 -14.42 -32.16 2.91
N ARG A 11 -15.63 -32.21 2.35
CA ARG A 11 -15.84 -32.19 0.90
C ARG A 11 -15.85 -30.76 0.31
N ASN A 12 -16.20 -29.76 1.12
CA ASN A 12 -16.30 -28.37 0.66
C ASN A 12 -14.93 -27.63 0.64
N SER A 13 -13.96 -28.06 1.41
CA SER A 13 -12.63 -27.41 1.43
C SER A 13 -11.77 -27.77 0.21
N GLY A 14 -11.95 -28.98 -0.35
CA GLY A 14 -11.20 -29.41 -1.53
C GLY A 14 -11.66 -28.76 -2.84
N GLU A 15 -12.95 -28.52 -2.98
CA GLU A 15 -13.52 -27.85 -4.16
C GLU A 15 -13.15 -26.35 -4.21
N ASN A 16 -13.12 -25.69 -3.06
CA ASN A 16 -12.72 -24.27 -2.99
C ASN A 16 -11.22 -24.08 -3.30
N MET A 17 -10.35 -24.99 -2.87
CA MET A 17 -8.91 -24.93 -3.21
C MET A 17 -8.66 -25.25 -4.70
N GLY A 18 -9.49 -26.11 -5.32
CA GLY A 18 -9.42 -26.40 -6.74
C GLY A 18 -9.77 -25.17 -7.59
N ASN A 19 -10.86 -24.50 -7.24
CA ASN A 19 -11.33 -23.31 -7.95
C ASN A 19 -10.35 -22.13 -7.79
N LEU A 20 -9.73 -21.97 -6.63
CA LEU A 20 -8.73 -20.93 -6.39
C LEU A 20 -7.44 -21.18 -7.20
N ARG A 21 -7.00 -22.45 -7.33
CA ARG A 21 -5.86 -22.83 -8.18
C ARG A 21 -6.13 -22.58 -9.66
N ILE A 22 -7.34 -22.90 -10.14
CA ILE A 22 -7.76 -22.64 -11.52
C ILE A 22 -7.81 -21.14 -11.81
N LEU A 23 -8.29 -20.34 -10.86
CA LEU A 23 -8.30 -18.87 -10.96
C LEU A 23 -6.87 -18.32 -11.03
N PHE A 24 -5.94 -18.79 -10.18
CA PHE A 24 -4.54 -18.39 -10.21
C PHE A 24 -3.83 -18.81 -11.50
N ILE A 25 -4.10 -20.02 -12.02
CA ILE A 25 -3.54 -20.50 -13.29
C ILE A 25 -4.14 -19.70 -14.46
N GLY A 26 -5.43 -19.36 -14.42
CA GLY A 26 -6.08 -18.54 -15.44
C GLY A 26 -5.52 -17.11 -15.48
N VAL A 27 -5.28 -16.49 -14.33
CA VAL A 27 -4.65 -15.17 -14.22
C VAL A 27 -3.19 -15.23 -14.69
N ALA A 28 -2.44 -16.24 -14.29
CA ALA A 28 -1.05 -16.43 -14.74
C ALA A 28 -0.97 -16.68 -16.27
N ALA A 29 -1.92 -17.41 -16.85
CA ALA A 29 -1.98 -17.66 -18.30
C ALA A 29 -2.32 -16.38 -19.10
N LEU A 30 -3.12 -15.47 -18.54
CA LEU A 30 -3.40 -14.16 -19.14
C LEU A 30 -2.15 -13.27 -19.20
N PHE A 31 -1.24 -13.40 -18.24
CA PHE A 31 0.05 -12.67 -18.25
C PHE A 31 1.04 -13.26 -19.27
N LEU A 32 0.93 -14.55 -19.63
CA LEU A 32 1.83 -15.21 -20.58
C LEU A 32 1.40 -15.03 -22.04
N SER A 33 0.17 -14.61 -22.33
CA SER A 33 -0.33 -14.41 -23.71
C SER A 33 -0.06 -13.01 -24.26
N GLY A 34 0.51 -12.10 -23.47
CA GLY A 34 0.96 -10.79 -23.95
C GLY A 34 2.25 -10.89 -24.76
N CYS A 35 2.19 -11.37 -26.02
CA CYS A 35 3.23 -11.10 -26.99
C CYS A 35 3.29 -9.59 -27.22
N ALA A 36 4.14 -8.90 -26.45
CA ALA A 36 4.47 -7.52 -26.67
C ALA A 36 5.15 -7.40 -28.05
N THR A 37 4.50 -6.76 -28.99
CA THR A 37 5.17 -6.21 -30.16
C THR A 37 6.14 -5.16 -29.65
N TYR A 38 7.39 -5.54 -29.55
CA TYR A 38 8.50 -4.64 -29.21
C TYR A 38 8.58 -3.57 -30.32
N SER A 39 8.25 -2.33 -29.98
CA SER A 39 8.49 -1.19 -30.85
C SER A 39 9.88 -0.66 -30.54
N GLU A 40 10.79 -0.80 -31.50
CA GLU A 40 12.21 -0.45 -31.42
C GLU A 40 12.51 1.06 -31.22
N ASN A 41 11.50 1.91 -31.03
CA ASN A 41 11.61 3.37 -30.95
C ASN A 41 11.20 3.96 -29.59
N SER A 42 11.05 3.19 -28.53
CA SER A 42 10.90 3.74 -27.18
C SER A 42 12.28 3.88 -26.56
N MET A 43 12.69 5.10 -26.20
CA MET A 43 13.75 5.29 -25.21
C MET A 43 13.35 4.45 -23.98
N ILE A 44 14.14 3.41 -23.69
CA ILE A 44 13.90 2.53 -22.55
C ILE A 44 14.17 3.41 -21.32
N ASP A 45 13.13 3.70 -20.56
CA ASP A 45 13.26 4.31 -19.25
C ASP A 45 13.94 3.26 -18.35
N HIS A 46 15.17 3.50 -17.94
CA HIS A 46 15.95 2.57 -17.13
C HIS A 46 15.27 2.21 -15.81
N ASN A 47 14.43 3.13 -15.29
CA ASN A 47 13.66 2.90 -14.06
C ASN A 47 12.38 2.08 -14.30
N ASP A 48 11.92 1.96 -15.55
CA ASP A 48 10.71 1.21 -15.90
C ASP A 48 10.91 0.27 -17.11
N PRO A 49 11.81 -0.70 -17.01
CA PRO A 49 12.04 -1.68 -18.08
C PRO A 49 10.81 -2.55 -18.36
N TRP A 50 9.85 -2.60 -17.43
CA TRP A 50 8.62 -3.39 -17.54
C TRP A 50 7.39 -2.55 -17.89
N GLN A 51 7.57 -1.37 -18.48
CA GLN A 51 6.51 -0.44 -18.87
C GLN A 51 5.40 -1.11 -19.71
N THR A 52 5.78 -2.03 -20.60
CA THR A 52 4.84 -2.77 -21.44
C THR A 52 3.86 -3.65 -20.65
N VAL A 53 4.25 -4.09 -19.45
CA VAL A 53 3.41 -4.86 -18.52
C VAL A 53 2.75 -3.92 -17.49
N ASN A 54 3.50 -2.95 -17.00
CA ASN A 54 3.04 -2.03 -15.96
C ASN A 54 1.86 -1.17 -16.42
N ARG A 55 1.91 -0.62 -17.66
CA ARG A 55 0.82 0.23 -18.20
C ARG A 55 -0.53 -0.49 -18.29
N PRO A 56 -0.64 -1.71 -18.83
CA PRO A 56 -1.89 -2.48 -18.80
C PRO A 56 -2.40 -2.75 -17.37
N VAL A 57 -1.51 -3.14 -16.45
CA VAL A 57 -1.91 -3.38 -15.04
C VAL A 57 -2.40 -2.10 -14.39
N PHE A 58 -1.70 -0.98 -14.61
CA PHE A 58 -2.13 0.33 -14.14
C PHE A 58 -3.51 0.71 -14.70
N ALA A 59 -3.74 0.51 -15.99
CA ALA A 59 -5.03 0.80 -16.62
C ALA A 59 -6.18 -0.03 -16.02
N VAL A 60 -5.93 -1.29 -15.67
CA VAL A 60 -6.92 -2.13 -14.97
C VAL A 60 -7.17 -1.60 -13.56
N ASN A 61 -6.12 -1.25 -12.82
CA ASN A 61 -6.23 -0.68 -11.47
C ASN A 61 -6.99 0.66 -11.51
N ASP A 62 -6.66 1.56 -12.45
CA ASP A 62 -7.32 2.86 -12.62
C ASP A 62 -8.80 2.70 -13.01
N ALA A 63 -9.11 1.76 -13.92
CA ALA A 63 -10.50 1.48 -14.29
C ALA A 63 -11.31 0.95 -13.10
N PHE A 64 -10.72 0.07 -12.28
CA PHE A 64 -11.34 -0.45 -11.08
C PHE A 64 -11.54 0.63 -10.01
N ASP A 65 -10.52 1.48 -9.80
CA ASP A 65 -10.63 2.64 -8.92
C ASP A 65 -11.76 3.59 -9.33
N GLN A 66 -11.80 3.98 -10.60
CA GLN A 66 -12.82 4.88 -11.12
C GLN A 66 -14.23 4.30 -11.06
N ALA A 67 -14.37 2.98 -11.23
CA ALA A 67 -15.67 2.33 -11.20
C ALA A 67 -16.18 2.05 -9.77
N LEU A 68 -15.28 1.82 -8.81
CA LEU A 68 -15.65 1.38 -7.46
C LEU A 68 -15.12 2.30 -6.35
N PHE A 69 -13.79 2.43 -6.21
CA PHE A 69 -13.23 3.11 -5.04
C PHE A 69 -13.47 4.62 -5.06
N LYS A 70 -13.30 5.27 -6.19
CA LYS A 70 -13.51 6.73 -6.33
C LYS A 70 -14.97 7.13 -6.02
N PRO A 71 -16.02 6.50 -6.55
CA PRO A 71 -17.40 6.83 -6.17
C PRO A 71 -17.70 6.52 -4.70
N LEU A 72 -17.15 5.43 -4.13
CA LEU A 72 -17.29 5.13 -2.71
C LEU A 72 -16.60 6.18 -1.83
N ALA A 73 -15.39 6.59 -2.17
CA ALA A 73 -14.64 7.63 -1.45
C ALA A 73 -15.35 9.00 -1.52
N LYS A 74 -15.88 9.39 -2.66
CA LYS A 74 -16.70 10.60 -2.80
C LYS A 74 -17.97 10.54 -1.94
N SER A 75 -18.65 9.39 -1.93
CA SER A 75 -19.85 9.20 -1.10
C SER A 75 -19.49 9.24 0.38
N TYR A 76 -18.39 8.61 0.77
CA TYR A 76 -17.88 8.64 2.14
C TYR A 76 -17.61 10.08 2.60
N ASN A 77 -16.91 10.91 1.82
CA ASN A 77 -16.67 12.33 2.13
C ASN A 77 -17.96 13.14 2.19
N ALA A 78 -18.96 12.81 1.38
CA ALA A 78 -20.21 13.55 1.35
C ALA A 78 -21.12 13.28 2.55
N ILE A 79 -21.08 12.07 3.11
CA ILE A 79 -22.00 11.65 4.19
C ILE A 79 -21.35 11.57 5.56
N THR A 80 -20.02 11.47 5.65
CA THR A 80 -19.28 11.30 6.90
C THR A 80 -18.72 12.64 7.34
N PRO A 81 -19.06 13.14 8.54
CA PRO A 81 -18.46 14.37 9.07
C PRO A 81 -16.94 14.26 9.23
N GLU A 82 -16.22 15.33 8.95
CA GLU A 82 -14.76 15.40 9.01
C GLU A 82 -14.15 14.82 10.30
N PRO A 83 -14.66 15.11 11.52
CA PRO A 83 -14.08 14.52 12.74
C PRO A 83 -14.20 12.99 12.81
N ILE A 84 -15.17 12.39 12.10
CA ILE A 84 -15.30 10.93 12.02
C ILE A 84 -14.32 10.38 10.99
N GLN A 85 -14.12 11.06 9.86
CA GLN A 85 -13.10 10.71 8.87
C GLN A 85 -11.70 10.73 9.54
N ASP A 86 -11.36 11.81 10.25
CA ASP A 86 -10.12 11.92 11.02
C ASP A 86 -9.96 10.76 12.01
N GLY A 87 -11.02 10.41 12.72
CA GLY A 87 -11.01 9.30 13.66
C GLY A 87 -10.75 7.95 12.99
N VAL A 88 -11.28 7.72 11.78
CA VAL A 88 -11.00 6.50 11.01
C VAL A 88 -9.55 6.49 10.54
N THR A 89 -9.06 7.58 9.97
CA THR A 89 -7.67 7.73 9.53
C THR A 89 -6.70 7.52 10.70
N ASN A 90 -6.96 8.15 11.86
CA ASN A 90 -6.14 8.03 13.07
C ASN A 90 -6.10 6.58 13.58
N PHE A 91 -7.25 5.89 13.57
CA PHE A 91 -7.33 4.50 14.00
C PHE A 91 -6.41 3.59 13.15
N PHE A 92 -6.47 3.71 11.82
CA PHE A 92 -5.61 2.90 10.94
C PHE A 92 -4.15 3.32 11.03
N SER A 93 -3.84 4.61 11.12
CA SER A 93 -2.49 5.11 11.38
C SER A 93 -1.91 4.56 12.68
N ASN A 94 -2.71 4.48 13.76
CA ASN A 94 -2.28 3.92 15.03
C ASN A 94 -1.94 2.42 14.92
N LEU A 95 -2.65 1.66 14.10
CA LEU A 95 -2.29 0.26 13.82
C LEU A 95 -0.96 0.14 13.06
N ASN A 96 -0.65 1.08 12.19
CA ASN A 96 0.59 1.10 11.41
C ASN A 96 1.80 1.51 12.27
N GLU A 97 1.62 2.09 13.47
CA GLU A 97 2.75 2.40 14.36
C GLU A 97 3.53 1.14 14.79
N ILE A 98 2.94 -0.05 14.68
CA ILE A 98 3.66 -1.33 14.92
C ILE A 98 4.72 -1.54 13.84
N ASP A 99 4.34 -1.35 12.58
CA ASP A 99 5.26 -1.48 11.44
C ASP A 99 6.34 -0.39 11.50
N ASN A 100 5.93 0.87 11.74
CA ASN A 100 6.83 2.00 11.93
C ASN A 100 7.88 1.73 13.02
N ALA A 101 7.45 1.24 14.20
CA ALA A 101 8.36 0.95 15.30
C ALA A 101 9.38 -0.13 14.91
N ILE A 102 8.93 -1.23 14.30
CA ILE A 102 9.81 -2.32 13.89
C ILE A 102 10.86 -1.81 12.89
N ASN A 103 10.44 -1.04 11.89
CA ASN A 103 11.34 -0.56 10.85
C ASN A 103 12.29 0.51 11.38
N ASN A 104 11.85 1.44 12.23
CA ASN A 104 12.71 2.39 12.91
C ASN A 104 13.81 1.70 13.74
N LEU A 105 13.46 0.59 14.42
CA LEU A 105 14.44 -0.19 15.16
C LEU A 105 15.50 -0.82 14.23
N PHE A 106 15.08 -1.40 13.10
CA PHE A 106 16.00 -1.99 12.13
C PHE A 106 16.86 -0.96 11.39
N GLN A 107 16.37 0.26 11.22
CA GLN A 107 17.14 1.37 10.67
C GLN A 107 18.11 1.99 11.68
N GLY A 108 18.08 1.57 12.96
CA GLY A 108 18.94 2.13 13.99
C GLY A 108 18.52 3.53 14.46
N LYS A 109 17.23 3.86 14.35
CA LYS A 109 16.61 5.12 14.76
C LYS A 109 15.90 4.97 16.12
N PRO A 110 16.62 4.94 17.28
CA PRO A 110 16.02 4.62 18.59
C PRO A 110 15.03 5.67 19.05
N GLU A 111 15.20 6.94 18.68
CA GLU A 111 14.28 8.02 19.04
C GLU A 111 12.95 7.89 18.27
N ALA A 112 13.01 7.60 16.98
CA ALA A 112 11.83 7.37 16.16
C ALA A 112 11.10 6.08 16.59
N PHE A 113 11.84 5.01 16.92
CA PHE A 113 11.28 3.81 17.54
C PHE A 113 10.52 4.12 18.83
N ALA A 114 11.15 4.87 19.75
CA ALA A 114 10.50 5.25 21.02
C ALA A 114 9.26 6.13 20.78
N THR A 115 9.31 7.00 19.78
CA THR A 115 8.19 7.84 19.35
C THR A 115 7.03 6.98 18.85
N SER A 116 7.26 6.04 17.92
CA SER A 116 6.21 5.15 17.40
C SER A 116 5.59 4.29 18.50
N VAL A 117 6.40 3.72 19.40
CA VAL A 117 5.88 2.97 20.57
C VAL A 117 5.07 3.88 21.51
N GLY A 118 5.55 5.10 21.76
CA GLY A 118 4.84 6.09 22.56
C GLY A 118 3.50 6.50 21.96
N ARG A 119 3.47 6.75 20.63
CA ARG A 119 2.25 7.05 19.89
C ARG A 119 1.25 5.91 20.00
N LEU A 120 1.67 4.68 19.69
CA LEU A 120 0.82 3.50 19.82
C LEU A 120 0.22 3.38 21.22
N ALA A 121 1.03 3.52 22.27
CA ALA A 121 0.58 3.39 23.65
C ALA A 121 -0.40 4.52 24.06
N ILE A 122 -0.08 5.78 23.74
CA ILE A 122 -0.88 6.96 24.09
C ILE A 122 -2.20 6.94 23.34
N ASN A 123 -2.15 6.76 22.02
CA ASN A 123 -3.35 6.79 21.18
C ASN A 123 -4.26 5.59 21.46
N SER A 124 -3.70 4.41 21.74
CA SER A 124 -4.51 3.23 22.09
C SER A 124 -5.18 3.37 23.47
N THR A 125 -4.58 4.08 24.43
CA THR A 125 -5.13 4.24 25.78
C THR A 125 -5.93 5.53 25.95
N LEU A 126 -5.29 6.68 25.76
CA LEU A 126 -5.90 7.99 25.93
C LEU A 126 -6.70 8.42 24.71
N GLY A 127 -6.33 7.93 23.52
CA GLY A 127 -6.97 8.21 22.23
C GLY A 127 -8.11 7.27 21.85
N LEU A 128 -8.72 6.55 22.82
CA LEU A 128 -9.85 5.64 22.59
C LEU A 128 -9.58 4.59 21.50
N GLY A 129 -8.48 3.86 21.65
CA GLY A 129 -8.09 2.82 20.68
C GLY A 129 -7.48 3.38 19.40
N GLY A 130 -7.01 4.62 19.41
CA GLY A 130 -6.37 5.26 18.25
C GLY A 130 -7.30 6.17 17.44
N ILE A 131 -8.57 6.33 17.82
CA ILE A 131 -9.51 7.24 17.14
C ILE A 131 -9.09 8.70 17.28
N ILE A 132 -8.51 9.08 18.44
CA ILE A 132 -8.01 10.43 18.69
C ILE A 132 -6.48 10.39 18.73
N ASP A 133 -5.83 11.21 17.92
CA ASP A 133 -4.36 11.32 17.91
C ASP A 133 -3.87 12.26 19.02
N VAL A 134 -3.91 11.77 20.27
CA VAL A 134 -3.44 12.49 21.45
C VAL A 134 -1.92 12.68 21.39
N ALA A 135 -1.20 11.71 20.84
CA ALA A 135 0.25 11.72 20.75
C ALA A 135 0.79 12.90 19.94
N SER A 136 0.16 13.25 18.82
CA SER A 136 0.53 14.45 18.04
C SER A 136 0.32 15.74 18.83
N HIS A 137 -0.73 15.83 19.66
CA HIS A 137 -0.94 16.97 20.55
C HIS A 137 0.12 17.07 21.68
N MET A 138 0.79 15.95 21.99
CA MET A 138 1.92 15.91 22.92
C MET A 138 3.28 16.15 22.24
N GLY A 139 3.29 16.42 20.95
CA GLY A 139 4.51 16.70 20.18
C GLY A 139 5.24 15.46 19.65
N LEU A 140 4.62 14.27 19.69
CA LEU A 140 5.15 13.05 19.09
C LEU A 140 4.76 13.00 17.61
N THR A 141 5.70 13.30 16.73
CA THR A 141 5.47 13.33 15.28
C THR A 141 5.31 11.92 14.70
N HIS A 142 4.33 11.75 13.83
CA HIS A 142 4.17 10.51 13.07
C HIS A 142 5.21 10.44 11.95
N THR A 143 5.98 9.35 11.90
CA THR A 143 6.97 9.07 10.86
C THR A 143 6.69 7.70 10.30
N PRO A 144 6.02 7.60 9.13
CA PRO A 144 5.72 6.31 8.51
C PRO A 144 7.01 5.66 8.00
N GLU A 145 7.17 4.39 8.33
CA GLU A 145 8.31 3.57 7.92
C GLU A 145 7.84 2.18 7.49
N ASP A 146 8.52 1.61 6.51
CA ASP A 146 8.27 0.24 6.07
C ASP A 146 9.57 -0.53 5.76
N LEU A 147 9.45 -1.82 5.48
CA LEU A 147 10.61 -2.66 5.21
C LEU A 147 11.32 -2.27 3.89
N GLY A 148 10.60 -1.76 2.89
CA GLY A 148 11.21 -1.28 1.64
C GLY A 148 12.14 -0.10 1.89
N GLN A 149 11.71 0.86 2.73
CA GLN A 149 12.54 1.96 3.20
C GLN A 149 13.76 1.43 3.99
N THR A 150 13.52 0.50 4.92
CA THR A 150 14.59 -0.13 5.71
C THR A 150 15.65 -0.78 4.81
N ILE A 151 15.24 -1.54 3.81
CA ILE A 151 16.14 -2.17 2.84
C ILE A 151 16.87 -1.09 2.00
N GLY A 152 16.20 0.00 1.65
CA GLY A 152 16.76 1.15 0.95
C GLY A 152 17.86 1.85 1.76
N VAL A 153 17.58 2.15 3.03
CA VAL A 153 18.56 2.74 3.98
C VAL A 153 19.79 1.84 4.15
N LEU A 154 19.62 0.52 4.07
CA LEU A 154 20.73 -0.44 4.10
C LEU A 154 21.52 -0.50 2.78
N GLY A 155 21.19 0.33 1.79
CA GLY A 155 21.94 0.50 0.54
C GLY A 155 21.45 -0.36 -0.63
N ALA A 156 20.29 -1.00 -0.54
CA ALA A 156 19.73 -1.71 -1.68
C ALA A 156 19.03 -0.74 -2.64
N GLY A 157 19.39 -0.75 -3.91
CA GLY A 157 18.71 0.01 -4.95
C GLY A 157 17.24 -0.39 -5.10
N ALA A 158 16.40 0.50 -5.61
CA ALA A 158 14.96 0.26 -5.81
C ALA A 158 14.69 -0.94 -6.73
N GLY A 159 15.57 -1.16 -7.71
CA GLY A 159 15.30 -2.09 -8.80
C GLY A 159 14.19 -1.58 -9.73
N PRO A 160 13.73 -2.39 -10.68
CA PRO A 160 12.67 -2.01 -11.60
C PRO A 160 11.38 -1.58 -10.91
N TYR A 161 10.74 -0.55 -11.47
CA TYR A 161 9.39 -0.16 -11.11
C TYR A 161 8.38 -1.24 -11.52
N VAL A 162 7.40 -1.51 -10.68
CA VAL A 162 6.36 -2.53 -10.86
C VAL A 162 5.01 -2.00 -10.44
N VAL A 163 3.99 -2.21 -11.25
CA VAL A 163 2.61 -1.98 -10.84
C VAL A 163 1.98 -3.31 -10.41
N LEU A 164 1.64 -3.41 -9.13
CA LEU A 164 0.97 -4.59 -8.60
C LEU A 164 -0.55 -4.50 -8.80
N PRO A 165 -1.22 -5.59 -9.21
CA PRO A 165 -2.68 -5.62 -9.31
C PRO A 165 -3.31 -5.28 -7.95
N PHE A 166 -4.19 -4.29 -7.94
CA PHE A 166 -4.93 -3.75 -6.77
C PHE A 166 -4.08 -3.12 -5.67
N LEU A 167 -2.76 -3.26 -5.68
CA LEU A 167 -1.85 -2.67 -4.70
C LEU A 167 -1.14 -1.41 -5.22
N GLY A 168 -1.21 -1.16 -6.54
CA GLY A 168 -0.67 0.05 -7.15
C GLY A 168 0.84 0.03 -7.39
N SER A 169 1.44 1.23 -7.37
CA SER A 169 2.86 1.47 -7.62
C SER A 169 3.75 0.79 -6.58
N ASN A 170 4.85 0.20 -7.04
CA ASN A 170 5.81 -0.48 -6.18
C ASN A 170 7.19 -0.55 -6.88
N SER A 171 8.22 -0.97 -6.16
CA SER A 171 9.50 -1.37 -6.75
C SER A 171 9.83 -2.81 -6.36
N VAL A 172 10.74 -3.45 -7.07
CA VAL A 172 11.14 -4.83 -6.73
C VAL A 172 11.66 -4.93 -5.30
N ARG A 173 12.41 -3.92 -4.82
CA ARG A 173 12.88 -3.83 -3.43
C ARG A 173 11.72 -3.74 -2.44
N ASP A 174 10.68 -2.99 -2.77
CA ASP A 174 9.62 -2.63 -1.82
C ASP A 174 8.52 -3.72 -1.71
N ILE A 175 8.41 -4.64 -2.69
CA ILE A 175 7.44 -5.75 -2.65
C ILE A 175 7.49 -6.56 -1.34
N PRO A 176 8.66 -7.01 -0.84
CA PRO A 176 8.73 -7.71 0.45
C PRO A 176 8.18 -6.87 1.61
N GLY A 177 8.42 -5.55 1.58
CA GLY A 177 7.89 -4.59 2.55
C GLY A 177 6.38 -4.54 2.52
N THR A 178 5.80 -4.34 1.34
CA THR A 178 4.35 -4.32 1.14
C THR A 178 3.68 -5.59 1.68
N ILE A 179 4.27 -6.77 1.44
CA ILE A 179 3.75 -8.05 1.95
C ILE A 179 3.89 -8.13 3.47
N LEU A 180 5.03 -7.73 4.02
CA LEU A 180 5.28 -7.79 5.46
C LEU A 180 4.37 -6.84 6.23
N SER A 181 4.17 -5.59 5.76
CA SER A 181 3.27 -4.62 6.39
C SER A 181 1.84 -5.14 6.47
N MET A 182 1.36 -5.86 5.43
CA MET A 182 0.06 -6.54 5.51
C MET A 182 0.00 -7.60 6.61
N TYR A 183 1.12 -8.29 6.88
CA TYR A 183 1.20 -9.32 7.90
C TYR A 183 1.37 -8.73 9.30
N LEU A 184 2.08 -7.62 9.45
CA LEU A 184 2.31 -6.93 10.73
C LEU A 184 1.06 -6.18 11.19
N ASN A 185 0.15 -5.85 10.27
CA ASN A 185 -1.09 -5.18 10.62
C ASN A 185 -1.97 -6.08 11.51
N PRO A 186 -2.36 -5.63 12.72
CA PRO A 186 -3.18 -6.42 13.65
C PRO A 186 -4.50 -6.92 13.06
N LEU A 187 -5.05 -6.24 12.06
CA LEU A 187 -6.28 -6.68 11.38
C LEU A 187 -6.10 -8.04 10.69
N ALA A 188 -4.88 -8.38 10.24
CA ALA A 188 -4.61 -9.67 9.59
C ALA A 188 -4.85 -10.87 10.51
N TRP A 189 -4.78 -10.65 11.82
CA TRP A 189 -4.87 -11.68 12.87
C TRP A 189 -6.26 -11.82 13.48
N LEU A 190 -7.25 -11.08 12.98
CA LEU A 190 -8.63 -11.21 13.43
C LEU A 190 -9.24 -12.52 12.93
N ASP A 191 -9.81 -13.30 13.84
CA ASP A 191 -10.47 -14.58 13.52
C ASP A 191 -11.76 -14.38 12.72
N ASP A 192 -12.50 -13.30 12.97
CA ASP A 192 -13.71 -12.98 12.22
C ASP A 192 -13.33 -12.40 10.85
N VAL A 193 -13.40 -13.27 9.85
CA VAL A 193 -13.11 -12.93 8.44
C VAL A 193 -14.02 -11.82 7.92
N SER A 194 -15.28 -11.80 8.31
CA SER A 194 -16.26 -10.81 7.84
C SER A 194 -15.90 -9.42 8.39
N PHE A 195 -15.64 -9.34 9.69
CA PHE A 195 -15.23 -8.08 10.33
C PHE A 195 -13.89 -7.58 9.78
N ARG A 196 -12.90 -8.46 9.65
CA ARG A 196 -11.61 -8.13 9.04
C ARG A 196 -11.76 -7.53 7.64
N ASN A 197 -12.54 -8.17 6.77
CA ASN A 197 -12.74 -7.70 5.40
C ASN A 197 -13.46 -6.36 5.34
N ILE A 198 -14.43 -6.12 6.25
CA ILE A 198 -15.08 -4.81 6.38
C ILE A 198 -14.06 -3.74 6.77
N MET A 199 -13.21 -4.00 7.77
CA MET A 199 -12.20 -3.05 8.22
C MET A 199 -11.18 -2.73 7.11
N VAL A 200 -10.72 -3.74 6.37
CA VAL A 200 -9.85 -3.53 5.20
C VAL A 200 -10.55 -2.69 4.13
N GLY A 201 -11.83 -2.94 3.87
CA GLY A 201 -12.62 -2.14 2.94
C GLY A 201 -12.80 -0.69 3.39
N VAL A 202 -13.07 -0.47 4.68
CA VAL A 202 -13.19 0.88 5.26
C VAL A 202 -11.84 1.62 5.15
N ASN A 203 -10.73 0.96 5.49
CA ASN A 203 -9.39 1.55 5.36
C ASN A 203 -9.10 1.94 3.90
N ALA A 204 -9.43 1.08 2.94
CA ALA A 204 -9.21 1.37 1.52
C ALA A 204 -10.04 2.57 1.03
N VAL A 205 -11.30 2.69 1.46
CA VAL A 205 -12.15 3.83 1.11
C VAL A 205 -11.66 5.11 1.77
N ASP A 206 -11.27 5.07 3.05
CA ASP A 206 -10.72 6.20 3.79
C ASP A 206 -9.41 6.69 3.16
N ALA A 207 -8.45 5.79 2.93
CA ALA A 207 -7.19 6.13 2.24
C ALA A 207 -7.44 6.75 0.86
N ARG A 208 -8.40 6.19 0.08
CA ARG A 208 -8.76 6.75 -1.22
C ARG A 208 -9.42 8.12 -1.11
N SER A 209 -10.21 8.35 -0.07
CA SER A 209 -10.86 9.63 0.16
C SER A 209 -9.86 10.76 0.43
N ASN A 210 -8.79 10.45 1.17
CA ASN A 210 -7.70 11.38 1.47
C ASN A 210 -6.86 11.74 0.22
N LEU A 211 -6.93 10.93 -0.85
CA LEU A 211 -6.23 11.19 -2.11
C LEU A 211 -7.05 12.00 -3.12
N LEU A 212 -8.37 12.18 -2.92
CA LEU A 212 -9.22 12.86 -3.91
C LEU A 212 -8.76 14.29 -4.23
N ALA A 213 -8.41 15.07 -3.21
CA ALA A 213 -7.94 16.44 -3.41
C ALA A 213 -6.58 16.50 -4.15
N LYS A 214 -5.69 15.55 -3.87
CA LYS A 214 -4.39 15.43 -4.55
C LYS A 214 -4.56 15.03 -6.02
N GLU A 215 -5.53 14.15 -6.32
CA GLU A 215 -5.82 13.71 -7.69
C GLU A 215 -6.32 14.86 -8.57
N ASP A 216 -7.16 15.74 -8.03
CA ASP A 216 -7.65 16.88 -8.79
C ASP A 216 -6.49 17.79 -9.24
N ILE A 217 -5.52 18.07 -8.36
CA ILE A 217 -4.29 18.82 -8.69
C ILE A 217 -3.44 18.03 -9.69
N ALA A 218 -3.25 16.73 -9.46
CA ALA A 218 -2.43 15.88 -10.33
C ALA A 218 -2.97 15.82 -11.77
N SER A 219 -4.30 15.83 -11.95
CA SER A 219 -4.95 15.81 -13.26
C SER A 219 -4.73 17.09 -14.08
N GLU A 220 -4.40 18.21 -13.44
CA GLU A 220 -4.06 19.47 -14.10
C GLU A 220 -2.61 19.49 -14.60
N ILE A 221 -1.71 18.69 -13.98
CA ILE A 221 -0.27 18.69 -14.27
C ILE A 221 0.06 17.85 -15.49
N SER A 222 -0.56 16.67 -15.64
CA SER A 222 -0.21 15.72 -16.71
C SER A 222 -1.42 14.98 -17.26
N ASN A 223 -1.41 14.79 -18.59
CA ASN A 223 -2.38 13.95 -19.29
C ASN A 223 -2.02 12.45 -19.22
N ASP A 224 -0.75 12.09 -18.95
CA ASP A 224 -0.30 10.71 -18.76
C ASP A 224 -0.26 10.36 -17.27
N LYS A 225 -1.39 9.87 -16.76
CA LYS A 225 -1.52 9.45 -15.38
C LYS A 225 -0.48 8.40 -14.98
N TYR A 226 -0.18 7.46 -15.87
CA TYR A 226 0.76 6.39 -15.56
C TYR A 226 2.14 6.95 -15.23
N THR A 227 2.69 7.79 -16.10
CA THR A 227 4.00 8.42 -15.90
C THR A 227 3.98 9.29 -14.65
N LEU A 228 2.94 10.10 -14.45
CA LEU A 228 2.80 10.94 -13.26
C LEU A 228 2.83 10.13 -11.96
N TYR A 229 2.06 9.02 -11.88
CA TYR A 229 2.01 8.18 -10.68
C TYR A 229 3.33 7.41 -10.46
N LYS A 230 4.00 6.99 -11.55
CA LYS A 230 5.31 6.37 -11.46
C LYS A 230 6.33 7.33 -10.88
N ASP A 231 6.44 8.53 -11.48
CA ASP A 231 7.46 9.50 -11.09
C ASP A 231 7.20 10.00 -9.66
N ALA A 232 5.95 10.29 -9.30
CA ALA A 232 5.59 10.64 -7.93
C ALA A 232 5.94 9.54 -6.92
N PHE A 233 5.70 8.26 -7.26
CA PHE A 233 6.08 7.14 -6.38
C PHE A 233 7.61 7.06 -6.19
N LEU A 234 8.37 7.16 -7.27
CA LEU A 234 9.84 7.06 -7.20
C LEU A 234 10.43 8.23 -6.39
N GLU A 235 9.93 9.44 -6.61
CA GLU A 235 10.34 10.64 -5.86
C GLU A 235 9.96 10.55 -4.37
N GLU A 236 8.73 10.15 -4.06
CA GLU A 236 8.27 9.96 -2.68
C GLU A 236 9.14 8.92 -1.96
N ARG A 237 9.44 7.79 -2.61
CA ARG A 237 10.31 6.76 -2.03
C ARG A 237 11.73 7.22 -1.79
N ALA A 238 12.32 7.99 -2.72
CA ALA A 238 13.65 8.58 -2.51
C ALA A 238 13.65 9.55 -1.32
N PHE A 239 12.62 10.40 -1.22
CA PHE A 239 12.44 11.32 -0.11
C PHE A 239 12.29 10.61 1.24
N GLU A 240 11.47 9.55 1.30
CA GLU A 240 11.28 8.76 2.52
C GLU A 240 12.57 8.06 2.98
N ILE A 241 13.34 7.45 2.06
CA ILE A 241 14.59 6.74 2.38
C ILE A 241 15.68 7.70 2.87
N SER A 242 15.67 8.94 2.35
CA SER A 242 16.61 9.99 2.77
C SER A 242 16.17 10.74 4.04
N ASP A 243 15.08 10.33 4.69
CA ASP A 243 14.48 11.07 5.82
C ASP A 243 14.21 12.56 5.50
N GLY A 244 13.82 12.86 4.26
CA GLY A 244 13.56 14.21 3.79
C GLY A 244 14.79 15.02 3.41
N ASN A 245 15.99 14.43 3.42
CA ASN A 245 17.23 15.09 3.08
C ASN A 245 17.67 14.69 1.65
N LEU A 246 16.91 15.05 0.64
CA LEU A 246 17.33 14.88 -0.74
C LEU A 246 18.40 15.92 -1.08
N ASP A 247 19.62 15.47 -1.40
CA ASP A 247 20.62 16.31 -2.07
C ASP A 247 20.25 16.39 -3.57
N ASP A 248 20.49 17.56 -4.20
CA ASP A 248 20.28 17.75 -5.65
C ASP A 248 21.03 16.73 -6.53
N SER A 249 22.07 16.07 -5.97
CA SER A 249 22.81 14.99 -6.60
C SER A 249 22.02 13.67 -6.68
N ASP A 250 21.11 13.41 -5.76
CA ASP A 250 20.32 12.16 -5.72
C ASP A 250 19.20 12.17 -6.78
N LEU A 251 18.66 13.36 -7.08
CA LEU A 251 17.67 13.56 -8.16
C LEU A 251 18.29 13.42 -9.57
N THR A 252 19.60 13.56 -9.70
CA THR A 252 20.30 13.52 -10.99
C THR A 252 21.03 12.20 -11.26
N SER A 253 21.32 11.40 -10.25
CA SER A 253 22.04 10.13 -10.40
C SER A 253 21.20 9.07 -11.14
N ASP A 254 19.88 9.10 -11.00
CA ASP A 254 18.96 8.17 -11.68
C ASP A 254 18.65 8.58 -13.14
N ILE A 255 19.11 9.77 -13.58
CA ILE A 255 18.92 10.26 -14.95
C ILE A 255 20.19 10.07 -15.81
N ALA A 256 21.32 9.76 -15.21
CA ALA A 256 22.65 9.82 -15.86
C ALA A 256 23.30 8.45 -16.14
N GLU A 257 22.72 7.31 -15.79
CA GLU A 257 23.15 5.96 -16.15
C GLU A 257 22.08 5.28 -17.03
#